data_5f7d05cdead46a862ee7a004d54b6e3b
#
_entry.id   5f7d05cdead46a862ee7a004d54b6e3b
#
_cell.length_a   1.000
_cell.length_b   1.000
_cell.length_c   1.000
_cell.angle_alpha   90.00
_cell.angle_beta   90.00
_cell.angle_gamma   90.00
#
_symmetry.space_group_name_H-M   'P 1'
#
loop_
_entity.id
_entity.type
_entity.pdbx_description
1 polymer ?
#
loop_
_entity_poly.entity_id
_entity_poly.type
_entity_poly.pdbx_seq_one_letter_code
_entity_poly.pdbx_strand_id
1 'polypeptide(L)'
;LQPAVAGTAVFSIAVSEPNAGSDVAAIQTRAVADGDDYIINGSKMWITSGTQSDYLTLLARTSDETGFKGMSLIIVPTDVPGFSVSRKLEKLGNHSSDTAILSFDNVRVPQSHRIGPEGMGFMLQMKQFQKERLAGAVMGVSGMERILRLTIDYCRQRETFGKPLIANQWIQFKICELLTEVEALRQLAYHCTRMLVAGEDITNEVPMPKLKAGRLAREVPAPYPPL
;
A
#
# COMPACT_ATOMS: atom_id res chain seq x y z
N LEU A 1 -20.04 -5.81 -0.89
CA LEU A 1 -19.48 -4.72 -0.05
C LEU A 1 -20.00 -4.75 1.41
N GLN A 2 -21.25 -5.18 1.67
CA GLN A 2 -21.79 -5.21 3.03
C GLN A 2 -20.93 -5.98 4.04
N PRO A 3 -20.42 -7.19 3.74
CA PRO A 3 -19.55 -7.91 4.68
C PRO A 3 -18.25 -7.17 5.02
N ALA A 4 -17.67 -6.47 4.05
CA ALA A 4 -16.46 -5.65 4.29
C ALA A 4 -16.75 -4.48 5.23
N VAL A 5 -17.86 -3.77 5.02
CA VAL A 5 -18.28 -2.64 5.88
C VAL A 5 -18.64 -3.10 7.28
N ALA A 6 -19.26 -4.27 7.40
CA ALA A 6 -19.60 -4.91 8.68
C ALA A 6 -18.36 -5.50 9.41
N GLY A 7 -17.20 -5.57 8.76
CA GLY A 7 -16.00 -6.18 9.32
C GLY A 7 -16.08 -7.71 9.45
N THR A 8 -16.98 -8.36 8.72
CA THR A 8 -17.17 -9.80 8.74
C THR A 8 -16.45 -10.52 7.59
N ALA A 9 -15.81 -9.78 6.69
CA ALA A 9 -14.99 -10.31 5.60
C ALA A 9 -13.76 -9.47 5.35
N VAL A 10 -12.64 -10.13 5.05
CA VAL A 10 -11.35 -9.54 4.70
C VAL A 10 -11.25 -9.42 3.19
N PHE A 11 -10.91 -8.22 2.70
CA PHE A 11 -10.65 -7.94 1.29
C PHE A 11 -9.19 -7.62 1.06
N SER A 12 -8.61 -8.14 -0.04
CA SER A 12 -7.27 -7.81 -0.48
C SER A 12 -7.25 -7.26 -1.90
N ILE A 13 -6.28 -6.41 -2.18
CA ILE A 13 -6.03 -5.87 -3.53
C ILE A 13 -4.97 -6.73 -4.20
N ALA A 14 -5.30 -7.33 -5.34
CA ALA A 14 -4.45 -8.25 -6.08
C ALA A 14 -4.09 -7.66 -7.46
N VAL A 15 -2.99 -6.89 -7.51
CA VAL A 15 -2.51 -6.19 -8.71
C VAL A 15 -1.17 -6.73 -9.19
N SER A 16 -0.13 -6.62 -8.33
CA SER A 16 1.25 -6.98 -8.68
C SER A 16 1.42 -8.46 -9.04
N GLU A 17 2.31 -8.73 -9.98
CA GLU A 17 2.70 -10.06 -10.41
C GLU A 17 4.22 -10.25 -10.27
N PRO A 18 4.75 -11.48 -10.34
CA PRO A 18 6.20 -11.69 -10.28
C PRO A 18 6.99 -10.83 -11.29
N ASN A 19 6.42 -10.59 -12.46
CA ASN A 19 7.06 -9.84 -13.56
C ASN A 19 6.46 -8.44 -13.78
N ALA A 20 5.48 -8.02 -13.00
CA ALA A 20 4.79 -6.74 -13.16
C ALA A 20 4.51 -6.07 -11.80
N GLY A 21 5.33 -5.08 -11.47
CA GLY A 21 5.19 -4.25 -10.27
C GLY A 21 4.97 -2.79 -10.65
N SER A 22 6.05 -2.04 -10.86
CA SER A 22 5.95 -0.62 -11.29
C SER A 22 5.29 -0.48 -12.66
N ASP A 23 5.57 -1.39 -13.58
CA ASP A 23 4.86 -1.49 -14.85
C ASP A 23 3.61 -2.36 -14.69
N VAL A 24 2.55 -1.79 -14.12
CA VAL A 24 1.26 -2.46 -13.94
C VAL A 24 0.64 -2.83 -15.29
N ALA A 25 0.96 -2.10 -16.37
CA ALA A 25 0.44 -2.41 -17.69
C ALA A 25 0.96 -3.74 -18.26
N ALA A 26 2.03 -4.29 -17.71
CA ALA A 26 2.62 -5.56 -18.10
C ALA A 26 2.01 -6.81 -17.42
N ILE A 27 0.94 -6.68 -16.64
CA ILE A 27 0.30 -7.84 -16.00
C ILE A 27 -0.16 -8.86 -17.04
N GLN A 28 -0.06 -10.13 -16.67
CA GLN A 28 -0.36 -11.28 -17.55
C GLN A 28 -1.57 -12.09 -17.07
N THR A 29 -2.01 -11.95 -15.83
CA THR A 29 -3.24 -12.60 -15.34
C THR A 29 -4.40 -12.26 -16.24
N ARG A 30 -5.08 -13.28 -16.78
CA ARG A 30 -6.19 -13.14 -17.73
C ARG A 30 -7.50 -13.60 -17.08
N ALA A 31 -8.57 -12.94 -17.48
CA ALA A 31 -9.95 -13.31 -17.18
C ALA A 31 -10.71 -13.37 -18.51
N VAL A 32 -10.85 -14.56 -19.06
CA VAL A 32 -11.48 -14.79 -20.36
C VAL A 32 -12.97 -15.02 -20.15
N ALA A 33 -13.82 -14.32 -20.90
CA ALA A 33 -15.27 -14.52 -20.87
C ALA A 33 -15.65 -15.91 -21.39
N ASP A 34 -16.51 -16.60 -20.64
CA ASP A 34 -17.08 -17.90 -20.98
C ASP A 34 -18.56 -17.96 -20.54
N GLY A 35 -19.46 -17.70 -21.45
CA GLY A 35 -20.89 -17.50 -21.15
C GLY A 35 -21.09 -16.28 -20.26
N ASP A 36 -21.75 -16.45 -19.10
CA ASP A 36 -21.99 -15.40 -18.11
C ASP A 36 -20.85 -15.26 -17.09
N ASP A 37 -19.77 -16.03 -17.24
CA ASP A 37 -18.64 -16.08 -16.32
C ASP A 37 -17.34 -15.55 -16.94
N TYR A 38 -16.35 -15.31 -16.07
CA TYR A 38 -14.92 -15.23 -16.41
C TYR A 38 -14.20 -16.49 -15.95
N ILE A 39 -13.28 -16.99 -16.77
CA ILE A 39 -12.28 -17.99 -16.41
C ILE A 39 -10.95 -17.27 -16.18
N ILE A 40 -10.45 -17.35 -14.95
CA ILE A 40 -9.26 -16.60 -14.52
C ILE A 40 -8.07 -17.54 -14.40
N ASN A 41 -6.96 -17.15 -15.05
CA ASN A 41 -5.68 -17.85 -15.00
C ASN A 41 -4.54 -16.87 -14.78
N GLY A 42 -3.60 -17.22 -13.89
CA GLY A 42 -2.42 -16.40 -13.62
C GLY A 42 -1.94 -16.48 -12.17
N SER A 43 -1.12 -15.51 -11.78
CA SER A 43 -0.63 -15.40 -10.40
C SER A 43 -0.47 -13.95 -9.97
N LYS A 44 -0.60 -13.71 -8.67
CA LYS A 44 -0.38 -12.39 -8.06
C LYS A 44 0.65 -12.51 -6.94
N MET A 45 1.45 -11.48 -6.76
CA MET A 45 2.54 -11.46 -5.79
C MET A 45 2.48 -10.21 -4.92
N TRP A 46 2.99 -10.31 -3.71
CA TRP A 46 3.00 -9.24 -2.71
C TRP A 46 1.60 -8.84 -2.22
N ILE A 47 0.67 -9.80 -2.17
CA ILE A 47 -0.71 -9.52 -1.78
C ILE A 47 -0.82 -9.51 -0.25
N THR A 48 -1.01 -8.31 0.29
CA THR A 48 -1.25 -8.11 1.73
C THR A 48 -2.56 -8.75 2.15
N SER A 49 -2.56 -9.42 3.30
CA SER A 49 -3.67 -10.23 3.82
C SER A 49 -4.07 -11.40 2.90
N GLY A 50 -3.21 -11.78 1.95
CA GLY A 50 -3.54 -12.81 0.96
C GLY A 50 -3.76 -14.20 1.51
N THR A 51 -3.28 -14.50 2.74
CA THR A 51 -3.49 -15.81 3.39
C THR A 51 -4.83 -15.88 4.16
N GLN A 52 -5.49 -14.77 4.38
CA GLN A 52 -6.71 -14.67 5.20
C GLN A 52 -7.86 -13.92 4.50
N SER A 53 -7.68 -13.55 3.23
CA SER A 53 -8.73 -12.86 2.48
C SER A 53 -9.90 -13.77 2.15
N ASP A 54 -11.10 -13.29 2.36
CA ASP A 54 -12.34 -13.90 1.87
C ASP A 54 -12.62 -13.50 0.42
N TYR A 55 -12.17 -12.30 0.03
CA TYR A 55 -12.34 -11.76 -1.32
C TYR A 55 -11.11 -11.00 -1.79
N LEU A 56 -10.88 -11.05 -3.09
CA LEU A 56 -9.85 -10.26 -3.76
C LEU A 56 -10.50 -9.23 -4.69
N THR A 57 -9.95 -8.02 -4.71
CA THR A 57 -10.13 -7.10 -5.84
C THR A 57 -8.99 -7.33 -6.80
N LEU A 58 -9.24 -8.14 -7.82
CA LEU A 58 -8.25 -8.59 -8.78
C LEU A 58 -8.21 -7.67 -10.00
N LEU A 59 -7.03 -7.18 -10.37
CA LEU A 59 -6.80 -6.56 -11.68
C LEU A 59 -6.33 -7.65 -12.66
N ALA A 60 -7.10 -7.88 -13.72
CA ALA A 60 -6.80 -8.88 -14.76
C ALA A 60 -7.09 -8.35 -16.16
N ARG A 61 -6.47 -8.97 -17.17
CA ARG A 61 -6.79 -8.69 -18.58
C ARG A 61 -8.07 -9.40 -18.97
N THR A 62 -9.03 -8.64 -19.49
CA THR A 62 -10.31 -9.14 -19.99
C THR A 62 -10.41 -9.07 -21.51
N SER A 63 -9.47 -8.38 -22.17
CA SER A 63 -9.40 -8.33 -23.63
C SER A 63 -7.95 -8.34 -24.11
N ASP A 64 -7.75 -8.49 -25.43
CA ASP A 64 -6.44 -8.47 -26.12
C ASP A 64 -5.95 -7.03 -26.42
N GLU A 65 -6.68 -6.00 -26.00
CA GLU A 65 -6.22 -4.63 -26.13
C GLU A 65 -4.89 -4.42 -25.42
N THR A 66 -3.97 -3.76 -26.09
CA THR A 66 -2.63 -3.51 -25.56
C THR A 66 -2.61 -2.41 -24.50
N GLY A 67 -1.59 -2.42 -23.65
CA GLY A 67 -1.42 -1.44 -22.60
C GLY A 67 -2.46 -1.58 -21.49
N PHE A 68 -2.99 -0.46 -21.02
CA PHE A 68 -3.88 -0.41 -19.86
C PHE A 68 -5.37 -0.60 -20.17
N LYS A 69 -5.79 -0.52 -21.42
CA LYS A 69 -7.20 -0.53 -21.82
C LYS A 69 -7.87 -1.91 -21.69
N GLY A 70 -7.11 -2.98 -21.86
CA GLY A 70 -7.63 -4.34 -21.78
C GLY A 70 -7.80 -4.90 -20.37
N MET A 71 -7.82 -4.07 -19.31
CA MET A 71 -7.82 -4.51 -17.92
C MET A 71 -9.12 -4.17 -17.22
N SER A 72 -9.62 -5.12 -16.43
CA SER A 72 -10.79 -4.93 -15.56
C SER A 72 -10.49 -5.29 -14.11
N LEU A 73 -11.23 -4.68 -13.18
CA LEU A 73 -11.25 -5.09 -11.77
C LEU A 73 -12.38 -6.09 -11.56
N ILE A 74 -12.06 -7.20 -10.90
CA ILE A 74 -13.00 -8.30 -10.65
C ILE A 74 -12.94 -8.69 -9.18
N ILE A 75 -14.08 -8.85 -8.53
CA ILE A 75 -14.16 -9.42 -7.18
C ILE A 75 -14.09 -10.94 -7.32
N VAL A 76 -13.10 -11.55 -6.69
CA VAL A 76 -12.89 -13.00 -6.67
C VAL A 76 -13.01 -13.51 -5.25
N PRO A 77 -13.99 -14.38 -4.93
CA PRO A 77 -13.99 -15.12 -3.67
C PRO A 77 -12.76 -16.04 -3.59
N THR A 78 -12.29 -16.32 -2.39
CA THR A 78 -11.09 -17.18 -2.20
C THR A 78 -11.45 -18.63 -1.88
N ASP A 79 -12.71 -18.92 -1.62
CA ASP A 79 -13.26 -20.26 -1.36
C ASP A 79 -13.73 -21.01 -2.63
N VAL A 80 -13.26 -20.58 -3.81
CA VAL A 80 -13.65 -21.14 -5.11
C VAL A 80 -12.62 -22.13 -5.64
N PRO A 81 -13.05 -23.15 -6.42
CA PRO A 81 -12.12 -24.08 -7.09
C PRO A 81 -11.10 -23.36 -7.97
N GLY A 82 -9.86 -23.85 -7.95
CA GLY A 82 -8.76 -23.30 -8.76
C GLY A 82 -8.02 -22.12 -8.12
N PHE A 83 -8.53 -21.51 -7.05
CA PHE A 83 -7.79 -20.54 -6.26
C PHE A 83 -6.89 -21.23 -5.22
N SER A 84 -5.66 -20.73 -5.05
CA SER A 84 -4.77 -21.19 -3.98
C SER A 84 -3.78 -20.11 -3.54
N VAL A 85 -3.39 -20.19 -2.27
CA VAL A 85 -2.24 -19.44 -1.74
C VAL A 85 -1.00 -20.28 -2.01
N SER A 86 -0.22 -19.88 -3.02
CA SER A 86 1.00 -20.61 -3.41
C SER A 86 2.09 -20.50 -2.36
N ARG A 87 2.23 -19.33 -1.73
CA ARG A 87 3.26 -19.11 -0.73
C ARG A 87 2.94 -17.89 0.15
N LYS A 88 3.10 -18.05 1.47
CA LYS A 88 3.25 -16.93 2.40
C LYS A 88 4.68 -16.41 2.31
N LEU A 89 4.86 -15.11 2.15
CA LEU A 89 6.17 -14.47 2.02
C LEU A 89 6.70 -14.07 3.40
N GLU A 90 7.96 -14.40 3.64
CA GLU A 90 8.71 -13.87 4.78
C GLU A 90 9.24 -12.47 4.44
N LYS A 91 9.12 -11.53 5.38
CA LYS A 91 9.49 -10.13 5.19
C LYS A 91 10.49 -9.70 6.25
N LEU A 92 11.26 -8.64 5.93
CA LEU A 92 12.18 -8.03 6.88
C LEU A 92 11.47 -7.41 8.09
N GLY A 93 10.22 -6.95 7.90
CA GLY A 93 9.40 -6.35 8.94
C GLY A 93 7.91 -6.57 8.70
N ASN A 94 7.05 -5.97 9.54
CA ASN A 94 5.60 -6.15 9.50
C ASN A 94 5.19 -7.63 9.58
N HIS A 95 5.78 -8.39 10.51
CA HIS A 95 5.58 -9.84 10.60
C HIS A 95 4.15 -10.21 11.00
N SER A 96 3.44 -9.33 11.70
CA SER A 96 2.02 -9.50 12.04
C SER A 96 1.05 -9.27 10.88
N SER A 97 1.51 -8.68 9.76
CA SER A 97 0.76 -8.54 8.52
C SER A 97 1.26 -9.59 7.53
N ASP A 98 0.41 -10.51 7.11
CA ASP A 98 0.80 -11.49 6.10
C ASP A 98 0.89 -10.87 4.70
N THR A 99 1.66 -11.51 3.85
CA THR A 99 1.80 -11.17 2.44
C THR A 99 1.99 -12.46 1.66
N ALA A 100 1.28 -12.64 0.56
CA ALA A 100 1.24 -13.91 -0.15
C ALA A 100 1.50 -13.79 -1.66
N ILE A 101 1.85 -14.94 -2.24
CA ILE A 101 1.72 -15.24 -3.67
C ILE A 101 0.44 -16.05 -3.83
N LEU A 102 -0.40 -15.61 -4.77
CA LEU A 102 -1.68 -16.23 -5.09
C LEU A 102 -1.62 -16.86 -6.49
N SER A 103 -2.30 -17.98 -6.67
CA SER A 103 -2.42 -18.67 -7.95
C SER A 103 -3.89 -18.85 -8.34
N PHE A 104 -4.14 -18.69 -9.62
CA PHE A 104 -5.45 -18.86 -10.25
C PHE A 104 -5.29 -19.88 -11.40
N ASP A 105 -5.97 -21.01 -11.28
CA ASP A 105 -6.00 -22.07 -12.27
C ASP A 105 -7.47 -22.38 -12.63
N ASN A 106 -7.92 -21.82 -13.75
CA ASN A 106 -9.29 -21.92 -14.22
C ASN A 106 -10.35 -21.51 -13.18
N VAL A 107 -10.04 -20.47 -12.40
CA VAL A 107 -10.99 -19.92 -11.41
C VAL A 107 -12.18 -19.31 -12.15
N ARG A 108 -13.39 -19.80 -11.85
CA ARG A 108 -14.62 -19.34 -12.46
C ARG A 108 -15.36 -18.38 -11.54
N VAL A 109 -15.71 -17.19 -12.05
CA VAL A 109 -16.50 -16.19 -11.33
C VAL A 109 -17.50 -15.52 -12.28
N PRO A 110 -18.71 -15.13 -11.81
CA PRO A 110 -19.67 -14.40 -12.63
C PRO A 110 -19.13 -13.08 -13.20
N GLN A 111 -19.46 -12.74 -14.42
CA GLN A 111 -19.09 -11.44 -15.02
C GLN A 111 -19.69 -10.25 -14.23
N SER A 112 -20.77 -10.45 -13.51
CA SER A 112 -21.36 -9.45 -12.60
C SER A 112 -20.46 -9.06 -11.42
N HIS A 113 -19.38 -9.82 -11.16
CA HIS A 113 -18.35 -9.49 -10.17
C HIS A 113 -17.36 -8.42 -10.67
N ARG A 114 -17.46 -8.00 -11.95
CA ARG A 114 -16.63 -6.90 -12.48
C ARG A 114 -17.05 -5.57 -11.85
N ILE A 115 -16.06 -4.79 -11.46
CA ILE A 115 -16.22 -3.44 -10.91
C ILE A 115 -16.12 -2.42 -12.05
N GLY A 116 -17.23 -1.76 -12.35
CA GLY A 116 -17.31 -0.75 -13.40
C GLY A 116 -17.30 -1.32 -14.83
N PRO A 117 -17.16 -0.45 -15.84
CA PRO A 117 -17.11 -0.87 -17.23
C PRO A 117 -15.87 -1.74 -17.53
N GLU A 118 -16.01 -2.64 -18.51
CA GLU A 118 -14.88 -3.42 -19.00
C GLU A 118 -13.77 -2.52 -19.57
N GLY A 119 -12.52 -2.91 -19.35
CA GLY A 119 -11.35 -2.14 -19.78
C GLY A 119 -11.01 -0.93 -18.89
N MET A 120 -11.84 -0.58 -17.92
CA MET A 120 -11.60 0.58 -17.01
C MET A 120 -10.85 0.22 -15.73
N GLY A 121 -10.47 -1.04 -15.53
CA GLY A 121 -9.87 -1.52 -14.28
C GLY A 121 -8.57 -0.80 -13.93
N PHE A 122 -7.70 -0.56 -14.90
CA PHE A 122 -6.45 0.18 -14.65
C PHE A 122 -6.71 1.60 -14.13
N MET A 123 -7.62 2.35 -14.75
CA MET A 123 -7.93 3.72 -14.34
C MET A 123 -8.54 3.77 -12.93
N LEU A 124 -9.44 2.85 -12.63
CA LEU A 124 -10.04 2.73 -11.31
C LEU A 124 -8.98 2.41 -10.24
N GLN A 125 -8.06 1.50 -10.54
CA GLN A 125 -6.96 1.13 -9.64
C GLN A 125 -5.98 2.29 -9.43
N MET A 126 -5.63 3.03 -10.48
CA MET A 126 -4.76 4.21 -10.36
C MET A 126 -5.40 5.29 -9.47
N LYS A 127 -6.70 5.52 -9.60
CA LYS A 127 -7.45 6.44 -8.72
C LYS A 127 -7.44 5.97 -7.26
N GLN A 128 -7.57 4.67 -7.02
CA GLN A 128 -7.47 4.09 -5.67
C GLN A 128 -6.06 4.29 -5.09
N PHE A 129 -5.02 4.08 -5.87
CA PHE A 129 -3.64 4.24 -5.42
C PHE A 129 -3.28 5.66 -4.98
N GLN A 130 -3.97 6.69 -5.46
CA GLN A 130 -3.77 8.06 -4.94
C GLN A 130 -4.15 8.15 -3.46
N LYS A 131 -5.29 7.58 -3.08
CA LYS A 131 -5.74 7.54 -1.68
C LYS A 131 -4.79 6.73 -0.79
N GLU A 132 -4.29 5.61 -1.29
CA GLU A 132 -3.32 4.78 -0.56
C GLU A 132 -1.98 5.50 -0.36
N ARG A 133 -1.50 6.23 -1.37
CA ARG A 133 -0.29 7.07 -1.24
C ARG A 133 -0.46 8.13 -0.16
N LEU A 134 -1.61 8.82 -0.14
CA LEU A 134 -1.91 9.81 0.88
C LEU A 134 -1.97 9.18 2.27
N ALA A 135 -2.70 8.07 2.43
CA ALA A 135 -2.77 7.33 3.70
C ALA A 135 -1.38 6.91 4.19
N GLY A 136 -0.52 6.40 3.29
CA GLY A 136 0.85 6.04 3.62
C GLY A 136 1.71 7.24 4.07
N ALA A 137 1.50 8.42 3.49
CA ALA A 137 2.19 9.63 3.93
C ALA A 137 1.72 10.08 5.32
N VAL A 138 0.41 10.08 5.58
CA VAL A 138 -0.18 10.45 6.89
C VAL A 138 0.28 9.49 7.99
N MET A 139 0.23 8.18 7.74
CA MET A 139 0.73 7.18 8.69
C MET A 139 2.22 7.35 8.97
N GLY A 140 3.00 7.71 7.94
CA GLY A 140 4.43 7.99 8.07
C GLY A 140 4.70 9.15 9.02
N VAL A 141 3.95 10.24 8.94
CA VAL A 141 4.05 11.39 9.88
C VAL A 141 3.88 10.92 11.32
N SER A 142 2.77 10.23 11.64
CA SER A 142 2.47 9.77 13.00
C SER A 142 3.53 8.79 13.52
N GLY A 143 4.05 7.91 12.66
CA GLY A 143 5.12 6.98 13.01
C GLY A 143 6.43 7.71 13.38
N MET A 144 6.83 8.68 12.58
CA MET A 144 8.06 9.47 12.82
C MET A 144 7.95 10.36 14.07
N GLU A 145 6.80 10.97 14.32
CA GLU A 145 6.53 11.71 15.56
C GLU A 145 6.70 10.84 16.79
N ARG A 146 6.16 9.63 16.75
CA ARG A 146 6.31 8.68 17.85
C ARG A 146 7.78 8.34 18.10
N ILE A 147 8.55 8.06 17.04
CA ILE A 147 9.98 7.76 17.14
C ILE A 147 10.74 8.95 17.75
N LEU A 148 10.51 10.16 17.24
CA LEU A 148 11.17 11.37 17.77
C LEU A 148 10.84 11.61 19.24
N ARG A 149 9.59 11.42 19.67
CA ARG A 149 9.19 11.52 21.08
C ARG A 149 9.95 10.52 21.94
N LEU A 150 9.98 9.25 21.56
CA LEU A 150 10.71 8.21 22.27
C LEU A 150 12.21 8.52 22.33
N THR A 151 12.78 9.06 21.25
CA THR A 151 14.19 9.48 21.19
C THR A 151 14.48 10.63 22.17
N ILE A 152 13.62 11.64 22.20
CA ILE A 152 13.75 12.77 23.12
C ILE A 152 13.68 12.29 24.58
N ASP A 153 12.71 11.43 24.90
CA ASP A 153 12.55 10.88 26.25
C ASP A 153 13.76 10.04 26.66
N TYR A 154 14.30 9.23 25.75
CA TYR A 154 15.55 8.52 25.99
C TYR A 154 16.73 9.48 26.22
N CYS A 155 16.91 10.50 25.40
CA CYS A 155 17.98 11.48 25.53
C CYS A 155 17.88 12.31 26.83
N ARG A 156 16.70 12.46 27.42
CA ARG A 156 16.50 13.10 28.71
C ARG A 156 16.93 12.20 29.87
N GLN A 157 16.79 10.89 29.74
CA GLN A 157 17.07 9.93 30.80
C GLN A 157 18.50 9.38 30.73
N ARG A 158 19.05 9.22 29.53
CA ARG A 158 20.40 8.69 29.34
C ARG A 158 21.44 9.77 29.66
N GLU A 159 22.34 9.46 30.57
CA GLU A 159 23.47 10.32 30.92
C GLU A 159 24.79 9.81 30.37
N THR A 160 25.64 10.75 29.93
CA THR A 160 27.03 10.54 29.53
C THR A 160 27.84 11.73 30.03
N PHE A 161 29.05 11.47 30.50
CA PHE A 161 29.92 12.52 31.08
C PHE A 161 29.23 13.37 32.18
N GLY A 162 28.36 12.75 32.98
CA GLY A 162 27.66 13.38 34.08
C GLY A 162 26.51 14.33 33.69
N LYS A 163 26.03 14.25 32.42
CA LYS A 163 24.93 15.09 31.94
C LYS A 163 23.98 14.26 31.07
N PRO A 164 22.67 14.57 31.05
CA PRO A 164 21.74 13.98 30.10
C PRO A 164 22.19 14.20 28.64
N LEU A 165 21.96 13.20 27.78
CA LEU A 165 22.31 13.31 26.36
C LEU A 165 21.68 14.51 25.68
N ILE A 166 20.48 14.90 26.09
CA ILE A 166 19.77 16.07 25.54
C ILE A 166 20.50 17.39 25.80
N ALA A 167 21.45 17.45 26.76
CA ALA A 167 22.27 18.63 27.00
C ALA A 167 23.33 18.86 25.90
N ASN A 168 23.57 17.87 25.03
CA ASN A 168 24.48 18.01 23.92
C ASN A 168 23.81 18.81 22.79
N GLN A 169 24.39 19.94 22.45
CA GLN A 169 23.87 20.87 21.44
C GLN A 169 23.71 20.21 20.03
N TRP A 170 24.61 19.31 19.67
CA TRP A 170 24.50 18.58 18.40
C TRP A 170 23.24 17.72 18.36
N ILE A 171 22.89 17.04 19.47
CA ILE A 171 21.67 16.24 19.58
C ILE A 171 20.43 17.15 19.49
N GLN A 172 20.45 18.29 20.16
CA GLN A 172 19.35 19.26 20.11
C GLN A 172 19.10 19.75 18.68
N PHE A 173 20.17 20.15 17.97
CA PHE A 173 20.05 20.62 16.60
C PHE A 173 19.49 19.54 15.69
N LYS A 174 19.98 18.30 15.80
CA LYS A 174 19.50 17.21 14.98
C LYS A 174 18.04 16.87 15.22
N ILE A 175 17.58 16.89 16.46
CA ILE A 175 16.17 16.72 16.82
C ILE A 175 15.33 17.84 16.21
N CYS A 176 15.78 19.10 16.30
CA CYS A 176 15.08 20.24 15.72
C CYS A 176 14.97 20.16 14.19
N GLU A 177 16.04 19.75 13.50
CA GLU A 177 16.02 19.51 12.05
C GLU A 177 14.97 18.47 11.67
N LEU A 178 14.99 17.31 12.34
CA LEU A 178 14.06 16.22 12.05
C LEU A 178 12.60 16.60 12.38
N LEU A 179 12.36 17.33 13.48
CA LEU A 179 11.02 17.83 13.82
C LEU A 179 10.52 18.81 12.75
N THR A 180 11.37 19.69 12.25
CA THR A 180 11.05 20.64 11.18
C THR A 180 10.67 19.92 9.89
N GLU A 181 11.42 18.89 9.51
CA GLU A 181 11.16 18.09 8.32
C GLU A 181 9.85 17.29 8.42
N VAL A 182 9.56 16.72 9.61
CA VAL A 182 8.30 15.99 9.87
C VAL A 182 7.12 16.96 9.84
N GLU A 183 7.27 18.17 10.40
CA GLU A 183 6.20 19.19 10.36
C GLU A 183 5.94 19.66 8.92
N ALA A 184 6.98 19.90 8.12
CA ALA A 184 6.83 20.25 6.70
C ALA A 184 6.10 19.15 5.92
N LEU A 185 6.40 17.86 6.19
CA LEU A 185 5.67 16.73 5.61
C LEU A 185 4.21 16.72 6.07
N ARG A 186 3.94 16.98 7.34
CA ARG A 186 2.57 17.04 7.88
C ARG A 186 1.73 18.08 7.15
N GLN A 187 2.26 19.29 6.97
CA GLN A 187 1.54 20.36 6.28
C GLN A 187 1.27 20.01 4.82
N LEU A 188 2.22 19.36 4.13
CA LEU A 188 2.04 18.89 2.77
C LEU A 188 0.96 17.80 2.68
N ALA A 189 0.96 16.84 3.63
CA ALA A 189 -0.07 15.80 3.71
C ALA A 189 -1.46 16.38 4.02
N TYR A 190 -1.55 17.38 4.90
CA TYR A 190 -2.80 18.10 5.19
C TYR A 190 -3.32 18.90 4.00
N HIS A 191 -2.43 19.51 3.23
CA HIS A 191 -2.81 20.19 1.98
C HIS A 191 -3.49 19.20 1.02
N CYS A 192 -2.85 18.06 0.73
CA CYS A 192 -3.43 17.02 -0.13
C CYS A 192 -4.74 16.45 0.44
N THR A 193 -4.85 16.33 1.77
CA THR A 193 -6.09 15.88 2.42
C THR A 193 -7.22 16.87 2.22
N ARG A 194 -6.96 18.18 2.37
CA ARG A 194 -7.96 19.22 2.13
C ARG A 194 -8.46 19.22 0.68
N MET A 195 -7.55 19.11 -0.30
CA MET A 195 -7.91 18.98 -1.70
C MET A 195 -8.79 17.75 -1.96
N LEU A 196 -8.41 16.59 -1.41
CA LEU A 196 -9.20 15.36 -1.54
C LEU A 196 -10.60 15.50 -0.96
N VAL A 197 -10.73 16.12 0.22
CA VAL A 197 -12.04 16.38 0.87
C VAL A 197 -12.87 17.38 0.06
N ALA A 198 -12.23 18.36 -0.57
CA ALA A 198 -12.90 19.31 -1.48
C ALA A 198 -13.31 18.68 -2.83
N GLY A 199 -12.93 17.41 -3.08
CA GLY A 199 -13.22 16.74 -4.35
C GLY A 199 -12.31 17.14 -5.50
N GLU A 200 -11.18 17.78 -5.21
CA GLU A 200 -10.18 18.18 -6.20
C GLU A 200 -9.34 16.98 -6.65
N ASP A 201 -8.76 17.08 -7.85
CA ASP A 201 -7.78 16.10 -8.33
C ASP A 201 -6.45 16.29 -7.58
N ILE A 202 -5.94 15.19 -7.02
CA ILE A 202 -4.69 15.16 -6.23
C ILE A 202 -3.59 14.36 -6.90
N THR A 203 -3.74 14.07 -8.19
CA THR A 203 -2.83 13.18 -8.93
C THR A 203 -1.40 13.69 -8.94
N ASN A 204 -1.19 15.00 -9.03
CA ASN A 204 0.13 15.63 -9.05
C ASN A 204 0.68 15.89 -7.63
N GLU A 205 -0.18 16.14 -6.67
CA GLU A 205 0.18 16.58 -5.31
C GLU A 205 0.55 15.41 -4.40
N VAL A 206 -0.21 14.33 -4.42
CA VAL A 206 -0.02 13.19 -3.51
C VAL A 206 1.32 12.44 -3.66
N PRO A 207 1.94 12.34 -4.84
CA PRO A 207 3.29 11.77 -4.96
C PRO A 207 4.33 12.51 -4.12
N MET A 208 4.20 13.83 -3.91
CA MET A 208 5.16 14.64 -3.17
C MET A 208 5.26 14.25 -1.68
N PRO A 209 4.16 14.25 -0.88
CA PRO A 209 4.22 13.79 0.51
C PRO A 209 4.62 12.32 0.61
N LYS A 210 4.20 11.45 -0.32
CA LYS A 210 4.61 10.04 -0.31
C LYS A 210 6.11 9.86 -0.52
N LEU A 211 6.71 10.61 -1.45
CA LEU A 211 8.16 10.61 -1.67
C LEU A 211 8.91 11.12 -0.43
N LYS A 212 8.48 12.27 0.13
CA LYS A 212 9.10 12.87 1.32
C LYS A 212 8.99 11.93 2.52
N ALA A 213 7.82 11.33 2.76
CA ALA A 213 7.61 10.37 3.82
C ALA A 213 8.57 9.16 3.71
N GLY A 214 8.72 8.61 2.50
CA GLY A 214 9.63 7.48 2.27
C GLY A 214 11.12 7.80 2.50
N ARG A 215 11.54 9.04 2.26
CA ARG A 215 12.91 9.50 2.56
C ARG A 215 13.11 9.69 4.05
N LEU A 216 12.25 10.47 4.70
CA LEU A 216 12.32 10.76 6.13
C LEU A 216 12.17 9.51 7.01
N ALA A 217 11.37 8.54 6.60
CA ALA A 217 11.21 7.27 7.32
C ALA A 217 12.52 6.46 7.42
N ARG A 218 13.55 6.79 6.64
CA ARG A 218 14.90 6.21 6.78
C ARG A 218 15.81 7.07 7.64
N GLU A 219 15.61 8.37 7.64
CA GLU A 219 16.45 9.33 8.37
C GLU A 219 16.09 9.40 9.86
N VAL A 220 14.79 9.39 10.18
CA VAL A 220 14.31 9.50 11.56
C VAL A 220 14.69 8.29 12.43
N PRO A 221 14.51 7.02 11.98
CA PRO A 221 14.91 5.85 12.76
C PRO A 221 16.35 5.40 12.52
N ALA A 222 17.08 6.03 11.59
CA ALA A 222 18.45 5.62 11.31
C ALA A 222 19.27 5.70 12.60
N PRO A 223 19.89 4.59 13.04
CA PRO A 223 20.82 4.68 14.15
C PRO A 223 21.96 5.61 13.69
N TYR A 224 22.23 6.64 14.48
CA TYR A 224 23.47 7.36 14.32
C TYR A 224 24.60 6.33 14.34
N PRO A 225 25.68 6.53 13.56
CA PRO A 225 26.83 5.65 13.66
C PRO A 225 27.16 5.51 15.15
N PRO A 226 27.44 4.29 15.63
CA PRO A 226 27.79 4.11 17.03
C PRO A 226 28.93 5.06 17.36
N LEU A 227 28.71 5.87 18.39
CA LEU A 227 29.73 6.72 18.98
C LEU A 227 30.85 5.87 19.56
#